data_a58a1f2fe3889e2497c4e8611ee3138a
#
_entry.id   a58a1f2fe3889e2497c4e8611ee3138a
#
_cell.length_a   1.000
_cell.length_b   1.000
_cell.length_c   1.000
_cell.angle_alpha   90.00
_cell.angle_beta   90.00
_cell.angle_gamma   90.00
#
_symmetry.space_group_name_H-M   'P 1'
#
loop_
_entity.id
_entity.type
_entity.pdbx_description
1 polymer ?
#
loop_
_entity_poly.entity_id
_entity_poly.type
_entity_poly.pdbx_seq_one_letter_code
_entity_poly.pdbx_strand_id
1 'polypeptide(L)'
;KKSIILSVATCCFAAFTACDMDLASETSIPTNQSVQSVQDCGKYSNLFHAEWRGYVQNSYTMDALVQSGLITATADYGNTYGAFYRWDYTITDGAFSGCWSDNYNFIANANVLLKGAEALLADNSLSDDDRKEIRLYMGHAYFTRAYAYFELALHFCKNYDPSSAANEYGIPLVEEYNSTPSIAGTYPGRS
;
A
#
# COMPACT_ATOMS: atom_id res chain seq x y z
N LYS A 1 -23.18 -57.97 -16.65
CA LYS A 1 -22.61 -56.85 -17.46
C LYS A 1 -23.27 -55.49 -17.14
N LYS A 2 -24.60 -55.41 -16.98
CA LYS A 2 -25.31 -54.16 -16.66
C LYS A 2 -24.99 -53.62 -15.26
N SER A 3 -24.78 -54.49 -14.26
CA SER A 3 -24.42 -54.10 -12.88
C SER A 3 -22.99 -53.52 -12.79
N ILE A 4 -22.04 -54.00 -13.55
CA ILE A 4 -20.66 -53.50 -13.58
C ILE A 4 -20.61 -52.12 -14.20
N ILE A 5 -21.38 -51.86 -15.26
CA ILE A 5 -21.46 -50.56 -15.90
C ILE A 5 -22.07 -49.49 -14.97
N LEU A 6 -23.07 -49.87 -14.17
CA LEU A 6 -23.69 -48.97 -13.22
C LEU A 6 -22.73 -48.62 -12.07
N SER A 7 -21.95 -49.58 -11.57
CA SER A 7 -20.93 -49.32 -10.51
C SER A 7 -19.81 -48.42 -10.99
N VAL A 8 -19.34 -48.55 -12.22
CA VAL A 8 -18.29 -47.71 -12.81
C VAL A 8 -18.82 -46.28 -13.05
N ALA A 9 -20.06 -46.11 -13.51
CA ALA A 9 -20.68 -44.80 -13.68
C ALA A 9 -20.84 -44.05 -12.34
N THR A 10 -21.20 -44.77 -11.24
CA THR A 10 -21.34 -44.16 -9.89
C THR A 10 -19.98 -43.73 -9.32
N CYS A 11 -18.89 -44.47 -9.56
CA CYS A 11 -17.55 -44.08 -9.14
C CYS A 11 -17.03 -42.85 -9.92
N CYS A 12 -17.35 -42.73 -11.21
CA CYS A 12 -16.93 -41.55 -11.99
C CYS A 12 -17.64 -40.25 -11.57
N PHE A 13 -18.91 -40.34 -11.12
CA PHE A 13 -19.63 -39.14 -10.64
C PHE A 13 -19.14 -38.67 -9.27
N ALA A 14 -18.63 -39.56 -8.41
CA ALA A 14 -18.06 -39.16 -7.11
C ALA A 14 -16.67 -38.49 -7.22
N ALA A 15 -15.99 -38.62 -8.37
CA ALA A 15 -14.67 -38.02 -8.57
C ALA A 15 -14.71 -36.52 -8.99
N PHE A 16 -15.87 -35.97 -9.34
CA PHE A 16 -16.00 -34.58 -9.77
C PHE A 16 -16.33 -33.59 -8.64
N THR A 17 -16.54 -34.05 -7.41
CA THR A 17 -16.86 -33.19 -6.26
C THR A 17 -15.65 -32.87 -5.37
N ALA A 18 -14.43 -33.24 -5.76
CA ALA A 18 -13.26 -33.20 -4.88
C ALA A 18 -12.26 -32.08 -5.18
N CYS A 19 -12.62 -31.10 -6.01
CA CYS A 19 -11.78 -29.92 -6.18
C CYS A 19 -12.58 -28.67 -5.82
N ASP A 20 -12.66 -28.38 -4.53
CA ASP A 20 -12.86 -27.01 -4.12
C ASP A 20 -11.56 -26.26 -4.42
N MET A 21 -11.51 -25.61 -5.59
CA MET A 21 -10.34 -24.82 -6.03
C MET A 21 -10.33 -23.43 -5.41
N ASP A 22 -11.22 -23.14 -4.49
CA ASP A 22 -11.31 -21.87 -3.78
C ASP A 22 -10.63 -21.94 -2.40
N LEU A 23 -9.49 -22.66 -2.35
CA LEU A 23 -8.62 -22.61 -1.18
C LEU A 23 -8.05 -21.18 -1.07
N ALA A 24 -8.55 -20.46 -0.07
CA ALA A 24 -7.92 -19.19 0.33
C ALA A 24 -6.43 -19.45 0.53
N SER A 25 -5.58 -18.60 -0.04
CA SER A 25 -4.13 -18.73 0.11
C SER A 25 -3.77 -18.75 1.59
N GLU A 26 -3.13 -19.82 2.06
CA GLU A 26 -2.67 -19.91 3.46
C GLU A 26 -1.66 -18.81 3.82
N THR A 27 -1.11 -18.14 2.81
CA THR A 27 -0.08 -17.10 2.95
C THR A 27 -0.62 -15.68 2.83
N SER A 28 -1.90 -15.49 2.46
CA SER A 28 -2.49 -14.15 2.33
C SER A 28 -3.88 -14.11 2.97
N ILE A 29 -4.06 -13.20 3.90
CA ILE A 29 -5.38 -12.91 4.49
C ILE A 29 -6.16 -12.05 3.49
N PRO A 30 -7.38 -12.46 3.09
CA PRO A 30 -8.23 -11.61 2.26
C PRO A 30 -8.43 -10.24 2.91
N THR A 31 -8.36 -9.17 2.14
CA THR A 31 -8.39 -7.80 2.65
C THR A 31 -9.65 -7.48 3.48
N ASN A 32 -10.79 -8.10 3.13
CA ASN A 32 -12.04 -7.98 3.89
C ASN A 32 -12.02 -8.71 5.25
N GLN A 33 -10.97 -9.49 5.53
CA GLN A 33 -10.78 -10.22 6.80
C GLN A 33 -9.54 -9.74 7.55
N SER A 34 -8.81 -8.76 7.04
CA SER A 34 -7.54 -8.32 7.61
C SER A 34 -7.68 -7.46 8.87
N VAL A 35 -8.83 -6.82 9.08
CA VAL A 35 -9.13 -5.99 10.25
C VAL A 35 -10.48 -6.41 10.82
N GLN A 36 -10.45 -7.27 11.84
CA GLN A 36 -11.65 -7.82 12.49
C GLN A 36 -11.67 -7.58 14.00
N SER A 37 -10.63 -6.99 14.55
CA SER A 37 -10.50 -6.74 15.98
C SER A 37 -9.67 -5.47 16.25
N VAL A 38 -9.78 -4.96 17.49
CA VAL A 38 -8.93 -3.87 17.99
C VAL A 38 -7.45 -4.23 17.86
N GLN A 39 -7.11 -5.49 18.14
CA GLN A 39 -5.73 -5.96 18.02
C GLN A 39 -5.22 -5.92 16.58
N ASP A 40 -6.08 -6.18 15.58
CA ASP A 40 -5.68 -6.08 14.18
C ASP A 40 -5.42 -4.63 13.79
N CYS A 41 -6.22 -3.69 14.29
CA CYS A 41 -5.92 -2.25 14.13
C CYS A 41 -4.54 -1.90 14.72
N GLY A 42 -4.20 -2.45 15.89
CA GLY A 42 -2.89 -2.27 16.51
C GLY A 42 -1.73 -2.84 15.68
N LYS A 43 -1.94 -3.99 15.02
CA LYS A 43 -0.93 -4.57 14.10
C LYS A 43 -0.64 -3.64 12.91
N TYR A 44 -1.68 -3.03 12.32
CA TYR A 44 -1.49 -2.04 11.26
C TYR A 44 -0.77 -0.78 11.76
N SER A 45 -1.10 -0.30 12.96
CA SER A 45 -0.36 0.81 13.57
C SER A 45 1.13 0.49 13.71
N ASN A 46 1.47 -0.70 14.20
CA ASN A 46 2.87 -1.17 14.29
C ASN A 46 3.53 -1.30 12.92
N LEU A 47 2.78 -1.77 11.90
CA LEU A 47 3.24 -1.83 10.52
C LEU A 47 3.63 -0.42 10.03
N PHE A 48 2.79 0.60 10.22
CA PHE A 48 3.12 1.97 9.82
C PHE A 48 4.40 2.49 10.45
N HIS A 49 4.60 2.23 11.74
CA HIS A 49 5.86 2.62 12.41
C HIS A 49 7.08 1.89 11.86
N ALA A 50 6.94 0.62 11.49
CA ALA A 50 8.03 -0.15 10.87
C ALA A 50 8.31 0.33 9.45
N GLU A 51 7.28 0.56 8.64
CA GLU A 51 7.37 1.07 7.28
C GLU A 51 8.02 2.45 7.24
N TRP A 52 7.57 3.40 8.07
CA TRP A 52 8.18 4.74 8.15
C TRP A 52 9.64 4.71 8.59
N ARG A 53 10.00 3.84 9.52
CA ARG A 53 11.41 3.67 9.91
C ARG A 53 12.25 3.17 8.74
N GLY A 54 11.73 2.19 7.98
CA GLY A 54 12.38 1.72 6.77
C GLY A 54 12.50 2.81 5.70
N TYR A 55 11.44 3.57 5.49
CA TYR A 55 11.40 4.67 4.52
C TYR A 55 12.44 5.75 4.82
N VAL A 56 12.53 6.23 6.06
CA VAL A 56 13.51 7.26 6.46
C VAL A 56 14.96 6.79 6.32
N GLN A 57 15.19 5.47 6.39
CA GLN A 57 16.52 4.89 6.19
C GLN A 57 16.83 4.55 4.74
N ASN A 58 15.90 4.78 3.83
CA ASN A 58 16.05 4.39 2.43
C ASN A 58 16.82 5.44 1.62
N SER A 59 17.27 5.03 0.42
CA SER A 59 18.11 5.80 -0.48
C SER A 59 17.46 7.12 -0.92
N TYR A 60 16.17 7.17 -1.18
CA TYR A 60 15.55 8.42 -1.68
C TYR A 60 15.51 9.56 -0.67
N THR A 61 15.57 9.30 0.64
CA THR A 61 15.80 10.36 1.63
C THR A 61 17.23 10.90 1.52
N MET A 62 18.20 10.00 1.31
CA MET A 62 19.61 10.38 1.11
C MET A 62 19.84 11.07 -0.22
N ASP A 63 19.11 10.67 -1.27
CA ASP A 63 19.21 11.26 -2.60
C ASP A 63 18.94 12.77 -2.56
N ALA A 64 17.90 13.20 -1.85
CA ALA A 64 17.59 14.62 -1.68
C ALA A 64 18.70 15.39 -0.96
N LEU A 65 19.32 14.78 0.06
CA LEU A 65 20.45 15.40 0.79
C LEU A 65 21.71 15.50 -0.07
N VAL A 66 21.95 14.50 -0.90
CA VAL A 66 23.07 14.49 -1.84
C VAL A 66 22.87 15.51 -2.97
N GLN A 67 21.66 15.60 -3.52
CA GLN A 67 21.31 16.58 -4.56
C GLN A 67 21.38 18.03 -4.06
N SER A 68 21.05 18.27 -2.79
CA SER A 68 21.15 19.60 -2.17
C SER A 68 22.60 20.03 -1.90
N GLY A 69 23.57 19.13 -2.04
CA GLY A 69 24.98 19.38 -1.73
C GLY A 69 25.32 19.36 -0.23
N LEU A 70 24.35 18.98 0.63
CA LEU A 70 24.60 18.82 2.07
C LEU A 70 25.47 17.60 2.38
N ILE A 71 25.41 16.60 1.50
CA ILE A 71 26.23 15.38 1.57
C ILE A 71 26.92 15.16 0.23
N THR A 72 28.20 14.79 0.28
CA THR A 72 28.99 14.48 -0.91
C THR A 72 29.05 12.97 -1.11
N ALA A 73 28.69 12.51 -2.30
CA ALA A 73 28.92 11.12 -2.70
C ALA A 73 30.40 10.93 -3.12
N THR A 74 31.04 9.90 -2.56
CA THR A 74 32.42 9.54 -2.89
C THR A 74 32.47 8.27 -3.71
N ALA A 75 33.45 8.17 -4.61
CA ALA A 75 33.64 6.99 -5.47
C ALA A 75 34.02 5.74 -4.65
N ASP A 76 34.63 5.91 -3.48
CA ASP A 76 35.19 4.82 -2.66
C ASP A 76 34.14 3.88 -2.05
N TYR A 77 32.89 4.31 -2.00
CA TYR A 77 31.75 3.51 -1.50
C TYR A 77 30.88 2.95 -2.62
N GLY A 78 31.49 2.49 -3.71
CA GLY A 78 30.76 1.92 -4.84
C GLY A 78 29.91 2.93 -5.61
N ASN A 79 30.09 4.22 -5.37
CA ASN A 79 29.38 5.32 -6.04
C ASN A 79 27.84 5.23 -5.89
N THR A 80 27.36 4.72 -4.75
CA THR A 80 25.92 4.43 -4.50
C THR A 80 25.00 5.61 -4.80
N TYR A 81 25.41 6.83 -4.46
CA TYR A 81 24.64 8.07 -4.71
C TYR A 81 25.24 8.93 -5.82
N GLY A 82 26.20 8.40 -6.57
CA GLY A 82 26.97 9.19 -7.54
C GLY A 82 26.13 9.77 -8.68
N ALA A 83 25.14 9.03 -9.16
CA ALA A 83 24.23 9.51 -10.18
C ALA A 83 23.42 10.72 -9.69
N PHE A 84 22.84 10.65 -8.48
CA PHE A 84 22.11 11.75 -7.86
C PHE A 84 23.00 12.95 -7.56
N TYR A 85 24.22 12.73 -7.09
CA TYR A 85 25.19 13.78 -6.84
C TYR A 85 25.56 14.55 -8.11
N ARG A 86 25.68 13.86 -9.24
CA ARG A 86 25.99 14.47 -10.54
C ARG A 86 24.75 14.90 -11.33
N TRP A 87 23.56 14.70 -10.80
CA TRP A 87 22.28 14.91 -11.51
C TRP A 87 22.20 14.11 -12.82
N ASP A 88 22.82 12.92 -12.86
CA ASP A 88 22.90 12.01 -13.99
C ASP A 88 22.04 10.77 -13.72
N TYR A 89 20.72 10.97 -13.70
CA TYR A 89 19.74 9.92 -13.44
C TYR A 89 18.59 9.99 -14.45
N THR A 90 17.87 8.89 -14.55
CA THR A 90 16.72 8.71 -15.45
C THR A 90 15.46 8.37 -14.67
N ILE A 91 14.30 8.53 -15.31
CA ILE A 91 13.00 8.16 -14.71
C ILE A 91 12.88 6.66 -14.42
N THR A 92 13.78 5.83 -14.96
CA THR A 92 13.81 4.37 -14.72
C THR A 92 14.69 3.98 -13.53
N ASP A 93 15.35 4.92 -12.88
CA ASP A 93 16.14 4.63 -11.69
C ASP A 93 15.27 4.09 -10.55
N GLY A 94 15.76 3.01 -9.91
CA GLY A 94 15.02 2.27 -8.91
C GLY A 94 14.60 3.10 -7.69
N ALA A 95 15.33 4.19 -7.38
CA ALA A 95 14.98 5.09 -6.31
C ALA A 95 13.61 5.76 -6.54
N PHE A 96 13.32 6.24 -7.75
CA PHE A 96 12.04 6.86 -8.06
C PHE A 96 10.89 5.86 -8.05
N SER A 97 11.07 4.68 -8.65
CA SER A 97 10.05 3.64 -8.63
C SER A 97 9.80 3.12 -7.21
N GLY A 98 10.84 3.02 -6.38
CA GLY A 98 10.73 2.66 -4.97
C GLY A 98 9.94 3.70 -4.18
N CYS A 99 10.30 4.97 -4.29
CA CYS A 99 9.58 6.06 -3.63
C CYS A 99 8.08 6.06 -3.99
N TRP A 100 7.76 5.88 -5.28
CA TRP A 100 6.37 5.79 -5.74
C TRP A 100 5.64 4.60 -5.15
N SER A 101 6.19 3.39 -5.27
CA SER A 101 5.55 2.16 -4.82
C SER A 101 5.37 2.10 -3.31
N ASP A 102 6.38 2.52 -2.54
CA ASP A 102 6.34 2.47 -1.09
C ASP A 102 5.26 3.41 -0.54
N ASN A 103 5.18 4.64 -1.05
CA ASN A 103 4.16 5.58 -0.61
C ASN A 103 2.74 5.13 -0.97
N TYR A 104 2.53 4.53 -2.17
CA TYR A 104 1.22 3.97 -2.49
C TYR A 104 0.89 2.70 -1.69
N ASN A 105 1.89 1.92 -1.25
CA ASN A 105 1.67 0.82 -0.30
C ASN A 105 1.24 1.35 1.07
N PHE A 106 1.84 2.44 1.58
CA PHE A 106 1.39 3.09 2.81
C PHE A 106 -0.06 3.56 2.72
N ILE A 107 -0.42 4.18 1.61
CA ILE A 107 -1.79 4.62 1.33
C ILE A 107 -2.76 3.42 1.29
N ALA A 108 -2.38 2.35 0.61
CA ALA A 108 -3.19 1.13 0.53
C ALA A 108 -3.43 0.51 1.91
N ASN A 109 -2.36 0.34 2.71
CA ASN A 109 -2.44 -0.19 4.08
C ASN A 109 -3.30 0.71 4.98
N ALA A 110 -3.15 2.03 4.87
CA ALA A 110 -3.97 2.99 5.61
C ALA A 110 -5.45 2.88 5.24
N ASN A 111 -5.78 2.76 3.94
CA ASN A 111 -7.16 2.60 3.48
C ASN A 111 -7.78 1.28 3.96
N VAL A 112 -7.00 0.18 4.00
CA VAL A 112 -7.46 -1.11 4.55
C VAL A 112 -7.81 -0.96 6.02
N LEU A 113 -6.91 -0.36 6.82
CA LEU A 113 -7.19 -0.13 8.25
C LEU A 113 -8.42 0.75 8.46
N LEU A 114 -8.52 1.87 7.76
CA LEU A 114 -9.64 2.81 7.91
C LEU A 114 -10.97 2.14 7.62
N LYS A 115 -11.08 1.40 6.52
CA LYS A 115 -12.29 0.66 6.14
C LYS A 115 -12.69 -0.39 7.19
N GLY A 116 -11.74 -1.18 7.68
CA GLY A 116 -12.00 -2.19 8.69
C GLY A 116 -12.34 -1.58 10.05
N ALA A 117 -11.64 -0.52 10.45
CA ALA A 117 -11.90 0.20 11.70
C ALA A 117 -13.29 0.86 11.72
N GLU A 118 -13.74 1.43 10.60
CA GLU A 118 -15.10 1.96 10.46
C GLU A 118 -16.16 0.87 10.62
N ALA A 119 -15.95 -0.31 10.03
CA ALA A 119 -16.84 -1.46 10.20
C ALA A 119 -16.89 -1.94 11.65
N LEU A 120 -15.75 -1.98 12.35
CA LEU A 120 -15.71 -2.33 13.78
C LEU A 120 -16.45 -1.30 14.62
N LEU A 121 -16.27 0.00 14.38
CA LEU A 121 -16.95 1.06 15.15
C LEU A 121 -18.47 1.06 14.97
N ALA A 122 -19.00 0.43 13.91
CA ALA A 122 -20.43 0.23 13.73
C ALA A 122 -21.01 -0.82 14.68
N ASP A 123 -20.18 -1.66 15.31
CA ASP A 123 -20.62 -2.64 16.31
C ASP A 123 -20.92 -1.94 17.65
N ASN A 124 -22.18 -2.01 18.09
CA ASN A 124 -22.61 -1.41 19.33
C ASN A 124 -22.17 -2.18 20.59
N SER A 125 -21.61 -3.37 20.45
CA SER A 125 -21.13 -4.18 21.56
C SER A 125 -19.72 -3.80 22.04
N LEU A 126 -18.99 -2.95 21.30
CA LEU A 126 -17.66 -2.48 21.66
C LEU A 126 -17.69 -1.61 22.92
N SER A 127 -16.71 -1.81 23.80
CA SER A 127 -16.48 -0.96 24.95
C SER A 127 -16.04 0.46 24.52
N ASP A 128 -16.23 1.43 25.39
CA ASP A 128 -15.76 2.82 25.14
C ASP A 128 -14.24 2.88 25.02
N ASP A 129 -13.51 2.03 25.71
CA ASP A 129 -12.05 2.01 25.64
C ASP A 129 -11.57 1.40 24.31
N ASP A 130 -12.19 0.33 23.85
CA ASP A 130 -11.93 -0.23 22.51
C ASP A 130 -12.20 0.80 21.41
N ARG A 131 -13.30 1.54 21.52
CA ARG A 131 -13.64 2.62 20.58
C ARG A 131 -12.60 3.73 20.55
N LYS A 132 -12.05 4.12 21.70
CA LYS A 132 -10.97 5.11 21.79
C LYS A 132 -9.70 4.59 21.14
N GLU A 133 -9.37 3.33 21.39
CA GLU A 133 -8.17 2.70 20.85
C GLU A 133 -8.25 2.55 19.32
N ILE A 134 -9.38 2.10 18.79
CA ILE A 134 -9.60 2.07 17.34
C ILE A 134 -9.43 3.46 16.72
N ARG A 135 -10.01 4.51 17.31
CA ARG A 135 -9.86 5.88 16.82
C ARG A 135 -8.42 6.39 16.85
N LEU A 136 -7.64 5.98 17.84
CA LEU A 136 -6.21 6.27 17.89
C LEU A 136 -5.48 5.65 16.69
N TYR A 137 -5.74 4.37 16.41
CA TYR A 137 -5.14 3.68 15.28
C TYR A 137 -5.60 4.26 13.92
N MET A 138 -6.86 4.68 13.82
CA MET A 138 -7.33 5.44 12.65
C MET A 138 -6.56 6.76 12.48
N GLY A 139 -6.24 7.44 13.59
CA GLY A 139 -5.39 8.63 13.56
C GLY A 139 -4.01 8.34 12.97
N HIS A 140 -3.39 7.21 13.31
CA HIS A 140 -2.12 6.79 12.72
C HIS A 140 -2.26 6.51 11.22
N ALA A 141 -3.37 5.90 10.78
CA ALA A 141 -3.64 5.65 9.37
C ALA A 141 -3.85 6.95 8.58
N TYR A 142 -4.62 7.89 9.10
CA TYR A 142 -4.81 9.21 8.48
C TYR A 142 -3.50 9.97 8.35
N PHE A 143 -2.67 9.96 9.40
CA PHE A 143 -1.34 10.57 9.36
C PHE A 143 -0.47 9.92 8.29
N THR A 144 -0.38 8.59 8.29
CA THR A 144 0.41 7.84 7.31
C THR A 144 -0.03 8.15 5.88
N ARG A 145 -1.34 8.13 5.61
CA ARG A 145 -1.89 8.45 4.29
C ARG A 145 -1.58 9.88 3.86
N ALA A 146 -1.77 10.85 4.75
CA ALA A 146 -1.51 12.26 4.46
C ALA A 146 -0.02 12.50 4.18
N TYR A 147 0.86 11.91 4.98
CA TYR A 147 2.30 12.06 4.82
C TYR A 147 2.81 11.36 3.56
N ALA A 148 2.29 10.19 3.22
CA ALA A 148 2.62 9.51 1.97
C ALA A 148 2.20 10.33 0.74
N TYR A 149 1.04 10.96 0.74
CA TYR A 149 0.65 11.89 -0.32
C TYR A 149 1.53 13.13 -0.38
N PHE A 150 1.95 13.64 0.76
CA PHE A 150 2.88 14.77 0.82
C PHE A 150 4.22 14.42 0.17
N GLU A 151 4.80 13.26 0.51
CA GLU A 151 6.03 12.77 -0.10
C GLU A 151 5.90 12.55 -1.61
N LEU A 152 4.79 11.94 -2.06
CA LEU A 152 4.51 11.79 -3.48
C LEU A 152 4.41 13.15 -4.19
N ALA A 153 3.76 14.14 -3.57
CA ALA A 153 3.64 15.47 -4.14
C ALA A 153 4.99 16.17 -4.24
N LEU A 154 5.84 16.05 -3.21
CA LEU A 154 7.19 16.63 -3.22
C LEU A 154 8.09 16.06 -4.31
N HIS A 155 7.98 14.75 -4.57
CA HIS A 155 8.88 14.07 -5.51
C HIS A 155 8.37 14.07 -6.96
N PHE A 156 7.05 14.10 -7.17
CA PHE A 156 6.47 13.85 -8.50
C PHE A 156 5.57 14.97 -9.03
N CYS A 157 5.30 16.01 -8.24
CA CYS A 157 4.54 17.17 -8.71
C CYS A 157 5.46 18.38 -8.92
N LYS A 158 5.03 19.28 -9.79
CA LYS A 158 5.64 20.61 -9.87
C LYS A 158 5.30 21.44 -8.62
N ASN A 159 6.12 22.43 -8.35
CA ASN A 159 5.81 23.41 -7.32
C ASN A 159 4.44 24.07 -7.61
N TYR A 160 3.64 24.22 -6.57
CA TYR A 160 2.32 24.83 -6.70
C TYR A 160 2.41 26.27 -7.18
N ASP A 161 1.79 26.55 -8.34
CA ASP A 161 1.59 27.88 -8.88
C ASP A 161 0.09 28.07 -9.17
N PRO A 162 -0.61 28.99 -8.47
CA PRO A 162 -2.02 29.20 -8.68
C PRO A 162 -2.40 29.54 -10.11
N SER A 163 -1.49 30.12 -10.90
CA SER A 163 -1.75 30.53 -12.27
C SER A 163 -1.77 29.36 -13.27
N SER A 164 -1.07 28.27 -12.97
CA SER A 164 -0.92 27.10 -13.85
C SER A 164 -1.49 25.81 -13.27
N ALA A 165 -1.79 25.76 -11.98
CA ALA A 165 -2.16 24.54 -11.24
C ALA A 165 -3.35 23.79 -11.86
N ALA A 166 -4.29 24.46 -12.48
CA ALA A 166 -5.44 23.82 -13.13
C ALA A 166 -5.06 22.98 -14.39
N ASN A 167 -3.88 23.22 -14.94
CA ASN A 167 -3.37 22.55 -16.15
C ASN A 167 -2.19 21.60 -15.86
N GLU A 168 -1.81 21.44 -14.60
CA GLU A 168 -0.71 20.59 -14.19
C GLU A 168 -1.20 19.20 -13.73
N TYR A 169 -0.46 18.17 -14.08
CA TYR A 169 -0.75 16.82 -13.58
C TYR A 169 -0.28 16.70 -12.13
N GLY A 170 -1.15 16.16 -11.30
CA GLY A 170 -0.84 15.78 -9.93
C GLY A 170 -0.70 14.26 -9.75
N ILE A 171 -0.67 13.84 -8.51
CA ILE A 171 -0.66 12.43 -8.14
C ILE A 171 -2.08 11.86 -8.07
N PRO A 172 -2.32 10.59 -8.45
CA PRO A 172 -3.62 9.94 -8.28
C PRO A 172 -4.02 9.87 -6.80
N LEU A 173 -5.25 10.27 -6.48
CA LEU A 173 -5.82 10.10 -5.16
C LEU A 173 -6.57 8.77 -5.07
N VAL A 174 -6.11 7.91 -4.17
CA VAL A 174 -6.67 6.58 -3.92
C VAL A 174 -7.24 6.58 -2.50
N GLU A 175 -8.55 6.72 -2.37
CA GLU A 175 -9.22 6.81 -1.06
C GLU A 175 -9.69 5.46 -0.54
N GLU A 176 -9.80 4.46 -1.42
CA GLU A 176 -10.21 3.11 -1.07
C GLU A 176 -9.18 2.08 -1.56
N TYR A 177 -9.02 1.01 -0.79
CA TYR A 177 -8.24 -0.14 -1.25
C TYR A 177 -9.05 -0.94 -2.25
N ASN A 178 -8.45 -1.20 -3.42
CA ASN A 178 -9.00 -2.07 -4.44
C ASN A 178 -8.00 -3.20 -4.73
N SER A 179 -8.41 -4.45 -4.47
CA SER A 179 -7.59 -5.63 -4.73
C SER A 179 -7.52 -6.02 -6.21
N THR A 180 -8.44 -5.49 -7.01
CA THR A 180 -8.44 -5.74 -8.46
C THR A 180 -7.56 -4.71 -9.14
N PRO A 181 -6.61 -5.11 -10.01
CA PRO A 181 -5.82 -4.16 -10.78
C PRO A 181 -6.75 -3.20 -11.51
N SER A 182 -6.62 -1.93 -11.20
CA SER A 182 -7.45 -0.91 -11.81
C SER A 182 -7.12 -0.77 -13.28
N ILE A 183 -8.15 -0.74 -14.10
CA ILE A 183 -8.03 -0.33 -15.49
C ILE A 183 -7.70 1.17 -15.50
N ALA A 184 -6.80 1.58 -16.39
CA ALA A 184 -6.44 2.99 -16.56
C ALA A 184 -7.70 3.86 -16.68
N GLY A 185 -7.80 4.90 -15.84
CA GLY A 185 -8.95 5.79 -15.76
C GLY A 185 -9.90 5.58 -14.58
N THR A 186 -9.65 4.58 -13.73
CA THR A 186 -10.47 4.34 -12.53
C THR A 186 -10.14 5.33 -11.39
N TYR A 187 -8.94 5.86 -11.36
CA TYR A 187 -8.53 6.85 -10.37
C TYR A 187 -8.48 8.24 -11.01
N PRO A 188 -9.23 9.21 -10.47
CA PRO A 188 -9.12 10.58 -10.96
C PRO A 188 -7.71 11.08 -10.71
N GLY A 189 -7.00 11.43 -11.78
CA GLY A 189 -5.80 12.24 -11.67
C GLY A 189 -6.22 13.65 -11.22
N ARG A 190 -5.47 14.26 -10.33
CA ARG A 190 -5.62 15.70 -10.09
C ARG A 190 -4.90 16.48 -11.17
N SER A 191 -5.64 17.32 -11.80
CA SER A 191 -5.12 18.50 -12.46
C SER A 191 -4.91 19.61 -11.43
#